data_38e1e90514b5a111d8ee7f48450a2cbc
#
_entry.id   38e1e90514b5a111d8ee7f48450a2cbc
#
_cell.length_a   1.000
_cell.length_b   1.000
_cell.length_c   1.000
_cell.angle_alpha   90.00
_cell.angle_beta   90.00
_cell.angle_gamma   90.00
#
_symmetry.space_group_name_H-M   'P 1'
#
loop_
_entity.id
_entity.type
_entity.pdbx_description
1 polymer ?
#
loop_
_entity_poly.entity_id
_entity_poly.type
_entity_poly.pdbx_seq_one_letter_code
_entity_poly.pdbx_strand_id
1 'polypeptide(L)'
;GMLLDPGRKADELQSYVRMYEQWGWVPSFPELTEWGGDWFEGANPDWHGEPMIGNHVASFAAEAIRKGITDFDVEKLYEGLRRNALEGTMIPWRAGAAREPDRFYAEHGYFPALAPGEPEKYPYIDDGWEKRQAVSVTLEHSYDDWCLAQIARYLGRADDYELFMRRSHYYLNLWNPAIGYFAPKNERGEWVEPFDPQLCDGYGARSYFAEVNACVHAFHVQH
;
A
#
# COMPACT_ATOMS: atom_id res chain seq x y z
N GLY A 1 -15.54 1.85 -16.80
CA GLY A 1 -15.39 0.99 -15.75
C GLY A 1 -16.65 0.29 -15.26
N MET A 2 -16.80 0.20 -13.95
CA MET A 2 -17.85 -0.60 -13.28
C MET A 2 -19.29 -0.28 -13.67
N LEU A 3 -19.59 0.95 -14.07
CA LEU A 3 -20.94 1.32 -14.51
C LEU A 3 -21.27 0.86 -15.92
N LEU A 4 -20.25 0.67 -16.77
CA LEU A 4 -20.44 0.30 -18.17
C LEU A 4 -20.43 -1.22 -18.41
N ASP A 5 -19.64 -1.94 -17.62
CA ASP A 5 -19.49 -3.38 -17.72
C ASP A 5 -19.22 -4.01 -16.35
N PRO A 6 -20.29 -4.23 -15.56
CA PRO A 6 -20.14 -4.82 -14.22
C PRO A 6 -19.68 -6.28 -14.26
N GLY A 7 -20.08 -7.06 -15.28
CA GLY A 7 -19.67 -8.46 -15.41
C GLY A 7 -18.17 -8.59 -15.60
N ARG A 8 -17.60 -7.80 -16.51
CA ARG A 8 -16.15 -7.77 -16.71
C ARG A 8 -15.39 -7.40 -15.44
N LYS A 9 -15.96 -6.53 -14.62
CA LYS A 9 -15.33 -6.15 -13.35
C LYS A 9 -15.37 -7.26 -12.30
N ALA A 10 -16.42 -8.05 -12.26
CA ALA A 10 -16.48 -9.26 -11.45
C ALA A 10 -15.43 -10.29 -11.90
N ASP A 11 -15.31 -10.51 -13.21
CA ASP A 11 -14.30 -11.41 -13.79
C ASP A 11 -12.86 -10.97 -13.46
N GLU A 12 -12.59 -9.67 -13.50
CA GLU A 12 -11.30 -9.09 -13.13
C GLU A 12 -10.99 -9.34 -11.63
N LEU A 13 -11.95 -9.10 -10.74
CA LEU A 13 -11.79 -9.39 -9.31
C LEU A 13 -11.64 -10.90 -9.05
N GLN A 14 -12.36 -11.75 -9.78
CA GLN A 14 -12.17 -13.19 -9.71
C GLN A 14 -10.79 -13.63 -10.19
N SER A 15 -10.16 -12.88 -11.09
CA SER A 15 -8.78 -13.15 -11.50
C SER A 15 -7.79 -12.92 -10.35
N TYR A 16 -7.97 -11.86 -9.57
CA TYR A 16 -7.17 -11.64 -8.34
C TYR A 16 -7.34 -12.75 -7.31
N VAL A 17 -8.55 -13.31 -7.16
CA VAL A 17 -8.79 -14.49 -6.30
C VAL A 17 -7.92 -15.66 -6.75
N ARG A 18 -7.92 -15.97 -8.06
CA ARG A 18 -7.12 -17.08 -8.60
C ARG A 18 -5.61 -16.84 -8.42
N MET A 19 -5.16 -15.59 -8.60
CA MET A 19 -3.77 -15.22 -8.36
C MET A 19 -3.39 -15.42 -6.89
N TYR A 20 -4.23 -14.98 -5.97
CA TYR A 20 -4.03 -15.23 -4.55
C TYR A 20 -3.95 -16.73 -4.21
N GLU A 21 -4.84 -17.53 -4.76
CA GLU A 21 -4.84 -19.00 -4.56
C GLU A 21 -3.56 -19.66 -5.10
N GLN A 22 -3.03 -19.15 -6.20
CA GLN A 22 -1.82 -19.67 -6.82
C GLN A 22 -0.54 -19.24 -6.10
N TRP A 23 -0.46 -17.98 -5.68
CA TRP A 23 0.80 -17.37 -5.22
C TRP A 23 0.80 -17.02 -3.73
N GLY A 24 -0.35 -17.02 -3.09
CA GLY A 24 -0.51 -16.67 -1.68
C GLY A 24 -0.51 -15.17 -1.39
N TRP A 25 -0.42 -14.31 -2.42
CA TRP A 25 -0.49 -12.86 -2.35
C TRP A 25 -1.40 -12.32 -3.45
N VAL A 26 -2.08 -11.20 -3.18
CA VAL A 26 -2.83 -10.47 -4.20
C VAL A 26 -1.89 -9.45 -4.84
N PRO A 27 -1.63 -9.52 -6.16
CA PRO A 27 -0.77 -8.56 -6.84
C PRO A 27 -1.45 -7.21 -7.03
N SER A 28 -0.67 -6.13 -7.22
CA SER A 28 -1.20 -4.80 -7.50
C SER A 28 -1.86 -4.69 -8.87
N PHE A 29 -1.41 -5.47 -9.85
CA PHE A 29 -1.91 -5.45 -11.23
C PHE A 29 -2.13 -6.86 -11.78
N PRO A 30 -3.25 -7.12 -12.49
CA PRO A 30 -3.50 -8.41 -13.14
C PRO A 30 -2.59 -8.66 -14.33
N GLU A 31 -2.09 -7.61 -14.97
CA GLU A 31 -1.30 -7.68 -16.22
C GLU A 31 0.18 -8.06 -15.99
N LEU A 32 0.63 -8.12 -14.75
CA LEU A 32 2.01 -8.55 -14.44
C LEU A 32 2.32 -9.97 -14.90
N THR A 33 1.31 -10.77 -15.20
CA THR A 33 1.48 -12.12 -15.78
C THR A 33 1.96 -12.11 -17.23
N GLU A 34 1.80 -11.01 -17.95
CA GLU A 34 2.23 -10.91 -19.36
C GLU A 34 3.70 -10.48 -19.53
N TRP A 35 4.29 -9.92 -18.47
CA TRP A 35 5.68 -9.40 -18.53
C TRP A 35 6.75 -10.45 -18.22
N GLY A 36 6.37 -11.69 -18.25
CA GLY A 36 7.25 -12.85 -18.06
C GLY A 36 6.82 -13.69 -16.88
N GLY A 37 6.45 -14.93 -17.12
CA GLY A 37 5.92 -15.88 -16.15
C GLY A 37 6.81 -16.18 -14.95
N ASP A 38 7.98 -15.57 -14.89
CA ASP A 38 8.96 -15.75 -13.82
C ASP A 38 8.73 -14.82 -12.62
N TRP A 39 7.75 -13.91 -12.68
CA TRP A 39 7.50 -12.92 -11.60
C TRP A 39 7.09 -13.60 -10.29
N PHE A 40 6.52 -14.77 -10.37
CA PHE A 40 6.04 -15.53 -9.24
C PHE A 40 6.59 -16.96 -9.15
N GLU A 41 7.38 -17.39 -10.14
CA GLU A 41 8.03 -18.68 -10.09
C GLU A 41 9.21 -18.68 -9.12
N GLY A 42 8.94 -19.16 -7.95
CA GLY A 42 9.94 -19.39 -6.93
C GLY A 42 10.29 -18.10 -6.22
N ALA A 43 9.91 -18.06 -4.99
CA ALA A 43 10.28 -17.09 -4.00
C ALA A 43 11.77 -16.68 -4.08
N ASN A 44 12.13 -15.91 -5.11
CA ASN A 44 13.36 -15.15 -5.02
C ASN A 44 13.05 -13.97 -4.11
N PRO A 45 13.54 -13.96 -2.86
CA PRO A 45 13.27 -12.88 -1.92
C PRO A 45 13.85 -11.53 -2.37
N ASP A 46 14.66 -11.54 -3.42
CA ASP A 46 15.32 -10.36 -3.97
C ASP A 46 14.61 -9.81 -5.20
N TRP A 47 13.41 -10.33 -5.53
CA TRP A 47 12.75 -9.96 -6.77
C TRP A 47 11.82 -8.76 -6.65
N HIS A 48 11.88 -7.91 -7.69
CA HIS A 48 11.12 -6.69 -7.86
C HIS A 48 9.72 -7.03 -8.40
N GLY A 49 8.80 -7.43 -7.51
CA GLY A 49 7.51 -7.98 -7.95
C GLY A 49 6.39 -6.95 -8.13
N GLU A 50 6.47 -5.82 -7.46
CA GLU A 50 5.37 -4.86 -7.41
C GLU A 50 5.86 -3.46 -7.80
N PRO A 51 5.43 -2.91 -8.94
CA PRO A 51 5.91 -1.61 -9.42
C PRO A 51 5.35 -0.43 -8.63
N MET A 52 4.30 -0.64 -7.85
CA MET A 52 3.61 0.43 -7.14
C MET A 52 3.52 0.15 -5.64
N ILE A 53 3.40 1.21 -4.86
CA ILE A 53 3.06 1.17 -3.45
C ILE A 53 1.56 0.91 -3.28
N GLY A 54 1.16 0.44 -2.11
CA GLY A 54 -0.25 0.27 -1.75
C GLY A 54 -0.80 -1.14 -1.98
N ASN A 55 -2.02 -1.35 -1.51
CA ASN A 55 -2.81 -2.57 -1.65
C ASN A 55 -4.12 -2.25 -2.39
N HIS A 56 -4.00 -1.54 -3.52
CA HIS A 56 -5.11 -0.82 -4.17
C HIS A 56 -6.22 -1.71 -4.74
N VAL A 57 -5.99 -3.01 -4.88
CA VAL A 57 -7.08 -3.95 -5.18
C VAL A 57 -8.15 -3.90 -4.11
N ALA A 58 -7.81 -3.52 -2.87
CA ALA A 58 -8.79 -3.29 -1.80
C ALA A 58 -9.80 -2.18 -2.16
N SER A 59 -9.33 -1.07 -2.75
CA SER A 59 -10.21 0.01 -3.18
C SER A 59 -11.13 -0.42 -4.32
N PHE A 60 -10.60 -1.19 -5.25
CA PHE A 60 -11.33 -1.73 -6.38
C PHE A 60 -12.43 -2.72 -5.95
N ALA A 61 -12.10 -3.61 -5.01
CA ALA A 61 -13.06 -4.55 -4.43
C ALA A 61 -14.14 -3.84 -3.59
N ALA A 62 -13.75 -2.88 -2.74
CA ALA A 62 -14.69 -2.11 -1.93
C ALA A 62 -15.68 -1.33 -2.79
N GLU A 63 -15.20 -0.70 -3.87
CA GLU A 63 -16.08 0.01 -4.82
C GLU A 63 -17.06 -0.94 -5.52
N ALA A 64 -16.59 -2.11 -5.98
CA ALA A 64 -17.42 -3.11 -6.62
C ALA A 64 -18.56 -3.58 -5.69
N ILE A 65 -18.22 -3.96 -4.46
CA ILE A 65 -19.18 -4.41 -3.45
C ILE A 65 -20.22 -3.31 -3.15
N ARG A 66 -19.80 -2.07 -2.98
CA ARG A 66 -20.71 -0.93 -2.75
C ARG A 66 -21.67 -0.67 -3.91
N LYS A 67 -21.29 -1.06 -5.12
CA LYS A 67 -22.13 -0.97 -6.32
C LYS A 67 -22.95 -2.24 -6.59
N GLY A 68 -22.91 -3.22 -5.68
CA GLY A 68 -23.64 -4.48 -5.80
C GLY A 68 -23.02 -5.48 -6.80
N ILE A 69 -21.77 -5.29 -7.19
CA ILE A 69 -21.03 -6.21 -8.05
C ILE A 69 -20.33 -7.21 -7.12
N THR A 70 -20.89 -8.40 -6.99
CA THR A 70 -20.45 -9.45 -6.05
C THR A 70 -20.35 -10.84 -6.69
N ASP A 71 -20.37 -10.92 -8.01
CA ASP A 71 -20.26 -12.18 -8.77
C ASP A 71 -18.79 -12.66 -8.84
N PHE A 72 -18.11 -12.65 -7.69
CA PHE A 72 -16.76 -13.18 -7.47
C PHE A 72 -16.64 -13.66 -6.03
N ASP A 73 -15.60 -14.42 -5.71
CA ASP A 73 -15.37 -14.89 -4.33
C ASP A 73 -14.83 -13.75 -3.44
N VAL A 74 -15.78 -12.99 -2.87
CA VAL A 74 -15.49 -11.84 -2.01
C VAL A 74 -14.71 -12.26 -0.75
N GLU A 75 -15.08 -13.41 -0.15
CA GLU A 75 -14.42 -13.94 1.05
C GLU A 75 -12.95 -14.24 0.79
N LYS A 76 -12.67 -14.95 -0.30
CA LYS A 76 -11.31 -15.36 -0.67
C LYS A 76 -10.45 -14.15 -1.08
N LEU A 77 -11.02 -13.19 -1.82
CA LEU A 77 -10.32 -11.96 -2.14
C LEU A 77 -9.98 -11.16 -0.88
N TYR A 78 -10.95 -11.04 0.03
CA TYR A 78 -10.73 -10.36 1.31
C TYR A 78 -9.62 -11.03 2.13
N GLU A 79 -9.58 -12.37 2.19
CA GLU A 79 -8.51 -13.13 2.86
C GLU A 79 -7.14 -12.73 2.32
N GLY A 80 -6.98 -12.69 1.00
CA GLY A 80 -5.74 -12.30 0.35
C GLY A 80 -5.33 -10.85 0.62
N LEU A 81 -6.27 -9.92 0.47
CA LEU A 81 -6.02 -8.50 0.74
C LEU A 81 -5.70 -8.21 2.21
N ARG A 82 -6.38 -8.90 3.12
CA ARG A 82 -6.09 -8.87 4.55
C ARG A 82 -4.69 -9.37 4.85
N ARG A 83 -4.30 -10.47 4.21
CA ARG A 83 -2.96 -11.02 4.32
C ARG A 83 -1.90 -10.04 3.83
N ASN A 84 -2.13 -9.41 2.66
CA ASN A 84 -1.24 -8.36 2.16
C ASN A 84 -1.06 -7.24 3.19
N ALA A 85 -2.15 -6.76 3.80
CA ALA A 85 -2.13 -5.64 4.73
C ALA A 85 -1.46 -5.94 6.08
N LEU A 86 -1.47 -7.19 6.54
CA LEU A 86 -1.00 -7.58 7.88
C LEU A 86 0.30 -8.37 7.85
N GLU A 87 0.58 -9.09 6.78
CA GLU A 87 1.70 -10.01 6.68
C GLU A 87 2.63 -9.70 5.49
N GLY A 88 2.18 -8.85 4.56
CA GLY A 88 2.93 -8.47 3.37
C GLY A 88 3.91 -7.33 3.60
N THR A 89 4.92 -7.25 2.72
CA THR A 89 5.79 -6.09 2.68
C THR A 89 5.12 -4.91 1.97
N MET A 90 5.34 -3.71 2.50
CA MET A 90 4.92 -2.43 1.91
C MET A 90 6.07 -1.72 1.19
N ILE A 91 7.24 -2.34 1.16
CA ILE A 91 8.43 -1.77 0.52
C ILE A 91 8.16 -1.65 -0.97
N PRO A 92 8.34 -0.45 -1.56
CA PRO A 92 8.18 -0.26 -2.99
C PRO A 92 8.99 -1.26 -3.82
N TRP A 93 8.41 -1.76 -4.91
CA TRP A 93 9.04 -2.72 -5.81
C TRP A 93 9.39 -4.08 -5.17
N ARG A 94 8.73 -4.44 -4.08
CA ARG A 94 8.92 -5.72 -3.40
C ARG A 94 7.59 -6.40 -3.16
N ALA A 95 7.60 -7.72 -3.21
CA ALA A 95 6.48 -8.57 -2.86
C ALA A 95 6.88 -9.58 -1.78
N GLY A 96 5.91 -10.20 -1.15
CA GLY A 96 6.12 -11.27 -0.18
C GLY A 96 5.95 -10.82 1.26
N ALA A 97 6.59 -11.55 2.17
CA ALA A 97 6.38 -11.37 3.60
C ALA A 97 6.99 -10.07 4.16
N ALA A 98 6.35 -9.55 5.21
CA ALA A 98 6.76 -8.36 5.94
C ALA A 98 8.21 -8.46 6.46
N ARG A 99 8.92 -7.35 6.34
CA ARG A 99 10.31 -7.15 6.76
C ARG A 99 10.39 -6.14 7.91
N GLU A 100 11.59 -5.74 8.30
CA GLU A 100 11.79 -4.87 9.46
C GLU A 100 11.02 -3.52 9.37
N PRO A 101 11.06 -2.78 8.24
CA PRO A 101 10.31 -1.52 8.16
C PRO A 101 8.78 -1.72 8.22
N ASP A 102 8.28 -2.86 7.73
CA ASP A 102 6.85 -3.20 7.78
C ASP A 102 6.41 -3.51 9.22
N ARG A 103 7.27 -4.19 10.01
CA ARG A 103 7.02 -4.42 11.44
C ARG A 103 7.02 -3.12 12.23
N PHE A 104 7.95 -2.22 11.89
CA PHE A 104 7.97 -0.87 12.46
C PHE A 104 6.65 -0.14 12.17
N TYR A 105 6.16 -0.17 10.93
CA TYR A 105 4.86 0.41 10.57
C TYR A 105 3.71 -0.19 11.39
N ALA A 106 3.68 -1.50 11.53
CA ALA A 106 2.63 -2.18 12.30
C ALA A 106 2.60 -1.75 13.78
N GLU A 107 3.77 -1.45 14.36
CA GLU A 107 3.92 -1.06 15.76
C GLU A 107 3.70 0.45 15.97
N HIS A 108 4.19 1.29 15.05
CA HIS A 108 4.24 2.75 15.24
C HIS A 108 3.21 3.53 14.39
N GLY A 109 2.60 2.88 13.39
CA GLY A 109 1.58 3.49 12.55
C GLY A 109 2.11 4.47 11.49
N TYR A 110 3.38 4.35 11.10
CA TYR A 110 3.96 5.05 9.95
C TYR A 110 5.19 4.31 9.44
N PHE A 111 5.48 4.44 8.15
CA PHE A 111 6.69 3.89 7.56
C PHE A 111 7.87 4.83 7.81
N PRO A 112 9.02 4.31 8.31
CA PRO A 112 10.09 5.19 8.77
C PRO A 112 10.93 5.72 7.61
N ALA A 113 11.22 7.02 7.62
CA ALA A 113 12.07 7.69 6.64
C ALA A 113 13.53 7.81 7.11
N LEU A 114 14.41 8.08 6.16
CA LEU A 114 15.81 8.44 6.41
C LEU A 114 16.01 9.95 6.24
N ALA A 115 16.99 10.51 6.94
CA ALA A 115 17.40 11.87 6.71
C ALA A 115 18.13 12.02 5.35
N PRO A 116 18.16 13.22 4.74
CA PRO A 116 18.93 13.45 3.54
C PRO A 116 20.41 13.06 3.73
N GLY A 117 20.90 12.18 2.85
CA GLY A 117 22.27 11.68 2.92
C GLY A 117 22.51 10.53 3.91
N GLU A 118 21.52 10.16 4.69
CA GLU A 118 21.59 8.96 5.55
C GLU A 118 21.60 7.71 4.67
N PRO A 119 22.56 6.79 4.87
CA PRO A 119 22.65 5.57 4.07
C PRO A 119 21.50 4.61 4.41
N GLU A 120 20.98 3.93 3.38
CA GLU A 120 20.00 2.86 3.58
C GLU A 120 20.67 1.67 4.29
N LYS A 121 20.09 1.24 5.41
CA LYS A 121 20.59 0.10 6.20
C LYS A 121 20.05 -1.25 5.71
N TYR A 122 18.99 -1.22 4.92
CA TYR A 122 18.35 -2.42 4.39
C TYR A 122 18.65 -2.56 2.89
N PRO A 123 19.59 -3.42 2.49
CA PRO A 123 20.05 -3.51 1.09
C PRO A 123 18.94 -3.92 0.11
N TYR A 124 17.86 -4.50 0.61
CA TYR A 124 16.71 -4.88 -0.21
C TYR A 124 15.74 -3.73 -0.52
N ILE A 125 15.97 -2.52 0.01
CA ILE A 125 15.14 -1.34 -0.30
C ILE A 125 15.72 -0.53 -1.46
N ASP A 126 17.03 -0.34 -1.47
CA ASP A 126 17.68 0.46 -2.49
C ASP A 126 18.00 -0.37 -3.73
N ASP A 127 17.26 -0.17 -4.81
CA ASP A 127 17.50 -0.79 -6.10
C ASP A 127 18.08 0.19 -7.14
N GLY A 128 18.44 1.38 -6.69
CA GLY A 128 18.97 2.46 -7.53
C GLY A 128 17.89 3.37 -8.14
N TRP A 129 16.61 2.98 -8.06
CA TRP A 129 15.49 3.74 -8.61
C TRP A 129 14.59 4.28 -7.51
N GLU A 130 14.05 3.36 -6.72
CA GLU A 130 13.08 3.62 -5.69
C GLU A 130 13.70 3.40 -4.32
N LYS A 131 13.31 4.25 -3.39
CA LYS A 131 13.70 4.16 -1.99
C LYS A 131 12.49 3.81 -1.13
N ARG A 132 12.44 4.31 0.08
CA ARG A 132 11.37 3.97 1.02
C ARG A 132 10.02 4.55 0.66
N GLN A 133 9.97 5.71 0.01
CA GLN A 133 8.74 6.46 -0.25
C GLN A 133 7.83 6.58 0.97
N ALA A 134 8.43 6.81 2.13
CA ALA A 134 7.87 6.53 3.45
C ALA A 134 6.52 7.23 3.72
N VAL A 135 6.36 8.47 3.23
CA VAL A 135 5.11 9.21 3.39
C VAL A 135 4.04 8.62 2.50
N SER A 136 4.31 8.43 1.21
CA SER A 136 3.36 7.84 0.26
C SER A 136 2.91 6.45 0.70
N VAL A 137 3.85 5.57 1.09
CA VAL A 137 3.53 4.23 1.62
C VAL A 137 2.54 4.31 2.78
N THR A 138 2.77 5.22 3.73
CA THR A 138 1.88 5.38 4.88
C THR A 138 0.50 5.87 4.48
N LEU A 139 0.41 6.85 3.57
CA LEU A 139 -0.85 7.44 3.14
C LEU A 139 -1.69 6.44 2.35
N GLU A 140 -1.08 5.77 1.37
CA GLU A 140 -1.76 4.80 0.52
C GLU A 140 -2.27 3.60 1.32
N HIS A 141 -1.44 3.02 2.17
CA HIS A 141 -1.89 1.92 3.04
C HIS A 141 -2.96 2.34 4.04
N SER A 142 -2.96 3.59 4.50
CA SER A 142 -4.06 4.09 5.34
C SER A 142 -5.39 4.13 4.59
N TYR A 143 -5.37 4.51 3.31
CA TYR A 143 -6.56 4.48 2.46
C TYR A 143 -7.01 3.05 2.15
N ASP A 144 -6.08 2.16 1.84
CA ASP A 144 -6.38 0.76 1.57
C ASP A 144 -6.95 0.06 2.81
N ASP A 145 -6.44 0.37 4.00
CA ASP A 145 -6.98 -0.12 5.27
C ASP A 145 -8.44 0.36 5.48
N TRP A 146 -8.76 1.60 5.11
CA TRP A 146 -10.16 2.05 5.12
C TRP A 146 -11.02 1.22 4.16
N CYS A 147 -10.53 0.92 2.97
CA CYS A 147 -11.22 0.07 2.01
C CYS A 147 -11.44 -1.34 2.56
N LEU A 148 -10.41 -1.93 3.18
CA LEU A 148 -10.52 -3.23 3.85
C LEU A 148 -11.55 -3.22 4.98
N ALA A 149 -11.64 -2.14 5.75
CA ALA A 149 -12.69 -1.99 6.76
C ALA A 149 -14.08 -2.05 6.14
N GLN A 150 -14.29 -1.40 4.97
CA GLN A 150 -15.60 -1.46 4.30
C GLN A 150 -15.94 -2.87 3.82
N ILE A 151 -14.96 -3.64 3.34
CA ILE A 151 -15.18 -5.04 2.94
C ILE A 151 -15.43 -5.90 4.18
N ALA A 152 -14.66 -5.73 5.25
CA ALA A 152 -14.86 -6.43 6.52
C ALA A 152 -16.27 -6.19 7.08
N ARG A 153 -16.74 -4.95 7.02
CA ARG A 153 -18.12 -4.60 7.41
C ARG A 153 -19.17 -5.32 6.57
N TYR A 154 -18.97 -5.38 5.26
CA TYR A 154 -19.86 -6.11 4.35
C TYR A 154 -19.94 -7.60 4.70
N LEU A 155 -18.78 -8.20 5.05
CA LEU A 155 -18.65 -9.60 5.44
C LEU A 155 -19.06 -9.88 6.90
N GLY A 156 -19.46 -8.86 7.68
CA GLY A 156 -19.84 -9.01 9.09
C GLY A 156 -18.67 -9.29 10.04
N ARG A 157 -17.44 -8.98 9.64
CA ARG A 157 -16.21 -9.19 10.42
C ARG A 157 -15.90 -7.98 11.31
N ALA A 158 -16.55 -7.90 12.46
CA ALA A 158 -16.52 -6.73 13.34
C ALA A 158 -15.11 -6.39 13.86
N ASP A 159 -14.36 -7.39 14.30
CA ASP A 159 -13.00 -7.18 14.84
C ASP A 159 -12.03 -6.63 13.77
N ASP A 160 -12.11 -7.16 12.55
CA ASP A 160 -11.33 -6.69 11.43
C ASP A 160 -11.76 -5.28 11.00
N TYR A 161 -13.07 -4.98 11.03
CA TYR A 161 -13.56 -3.63 10.77
C TYR A 161 -12.92 -2.61 11.73
N GLU A 162 -12.94 -2.89 13.03
CA GLU A 162 -12.33 -2.01 14.02
C GLU A 162 -10.81 -1.90 13.86
N LEU A 163 -10.14 -3.01 13.56
CA LEU A 163 -8.70 -3.03 13.31
C LEU A 163 -8.35 -2.10 12.15
N PHE A 164 -8.98 -2.31 10.98
CA PHE A 164 -8.66 -1.55 9.78
C PHE A 164 -9.13 -0.10 9.86
N MET A 165 -10.24 0.18 10.56
CA MET A 165 -10.62 1.57 10.85
C MET A 165 -9.60 2.30 11.71
N ARG A 166 -8.98 1.65 12.71
CA ARG A 166 -7.87 2.28 13.45
C ARG A 166 -6.66 2.54 12.56
N ARG A 167 -6.27 1.55 11.76
CA ARG A 167 -5.11 1.66 10.86
C ARG A 167 -5.33 2.71 9.78
N SER A 168 -6.55 2.90 9.32
CA SER A 168 -6.89 3.93 8.32
C SER A 168 -6.59 5.36 8.79
N HIS A 169 -6.35 5.57 10.08
CA HIS A 169 -5.96 6.86 10.63
C HIS A 169 -4.43 7.01 10.83
N TYR A 170 -3.64 6.05 10.40
CA TYR A 170 -2.18 6.10 10.57
C TYR A 170 -1.53 7.25 9.81
N TYR A 171 -2.14 7.75 8.73
CA TYR A 171 -1.70 8.95 8.03
C TYR A 171 -1.56 10.17 8.95
N LEU A 172 -2.35 10.26 10.03
CA LEU A 172 -2.28 11.36 11.00
C LEU A 172 -0.93 11.42 11.73
N ASN A 173 -0.21 10.32 11.84
CA ASN A 173 1.11 10.27 12.44
C ASN A 173 2.15 11.08 11.64
N LEU A 174 1.90 11.30 10.36
CA LEU A 174 2.78 12.07 9.47
C LEU A 174 2.26 13.48 9.19
N TRP A 175 1.11 13.87 9.73
CA TRP A 175 0.65 15.26 9.64
C TRP A 175 1.49 16.16 10.53
N ASN A 176 2.22 17.11 9.92
CA ASN A 176 3.01 18.08 10.65
C ASN A 176 2.28 19.43 10.73
N PRO A 177 1.66 19.76 11.87
CA PRO A 177 0.86 20.98 12.01
C PRO A 177 1.71 22.25 11.97
N ALA A 178 3.03 22.17 12.19
CA ALA A 178 3.90 23.34 12.15
C ALA A 178 4.09 23.87 10.71
N ILE A 179 4.00 22.99 9.72
CA ILE A 179 4.14 23.37 8.30
C ILE A 179 2.85 23.19 7.50
N GLY A 180 1.83 22.52 8.07
CA GLY A 180 0.55 22.28 7.41
C GLY A 180 0.59 21.25 6.27
N TYR A 181 1.55 20.33 6.31
CA TYR A 181 1.72 19.26 5.31
C TYR A 181 2.05 17.94 5.98
N PHE A 182 1.90 16.84 5.21
CA PHE A 182 2.51 15.57 5.57
C PHE A 182 4.01 15.66 5.44
N ALA A 183 4.71 15.13 6.42
CA ALA A 183 6.17 15.16 6.47
C ALA A 183 6.74 13.82 6.93
N PRO A 184 7.95 13.47 6.50
CA PRO A 184 8.60 12.24 6.89
C PRO A 184 9.05 12.26 8.36
N LYS A 185 8.92 11.10 9.04
CA LYS A 185 9.51 10.83 10.36
C LYS A 185 10.52 9.70 10.30
N ASN A 186 11.57 9.83 11.08
CA ASN A 186 12.54 8.75 11.29
C ASN A 186 12.05 7.71 12.32
N GLU A 187 12.84 6.65 12.55
CA GLU A 187 12.52 5.59 13.51
C GLU A 187 12.46 6.06 14.98
N ARG A 188 12.96 7.25 15.29
CA ARG A 188 12.87 7.85 16.62
C ARG A 188 11.60 8.70 16.82
N GLY A 189 10.76 8.81 15.79
CA GLY A 189 9.57 9.66 15.81
C GLY A 189 9.86 11.15 15.60
N GLU A 190 11.07 11.49 15.18
CA GLU A 190 11.49 12.87 14.92
C GLU A 190 11.20 13.21 13.46
N TRP A 191 10.78 14.46 13.21
CA TRP A 191 10.64 14.97 11.86
C TRP A 191 11.99 14.99 11.16
N VAL A 192 12.01 14.56 9.91
CA VAL A 192 13.21 14.62 9.08
C VAL A 192 13.48 16.07 8.67
N GLU A 193 14.71 16.53 8.87
CA GLU A 193 15.16 17.86 8.50
C GLU A 193 16.52 17.79 7.77
N PRO A 194 16.75 18.64 6.76
CA PRO A 194 15.81 19.60 6.18
C PRO A 194 14.74 18.92 5.32
N PHE A 195 13.51 19.45 5.33
CA PHE A 195 12.40 18.96 4.50
C PHE A 195 11.71 20.14 3.79
N ASP A 196 11.63 20.09 2.47
CA ASP A 196 10.91 21.03 1.64
C ASP A 196 9.61 20.36 1.13
N PRO A 197 8.42 20.80 1.57
CA PRO A 197 7.15 20.24 1.13
C PRO A 197 6.84 20.44 -0.36
N GLN A 198 7.52 21.34 -1.05
CA GLN A 198 7.35 21.60 -2.48
C GLN A 198 8.29 20.76 -3.35
N LEU A 199 9.32 20.15 -2.75
CA LEU A 199 10.24 19.32 -3.49
C LEU A 199 9.51 18.08 -4.02
N CYS A 200 9.45 17.99 -5.34
CA CYS A 200 8.95 16.80 -6.00
C CYS A 200 10.06 15.76 -6.04
N ASP A 201 9.82 14.64 -5.46
CA ASP A 201 10.77 13.54 -5.49
C ASP A 201 10.87 12.90 -6.87
N GLY A 202 9.89 13.07 -7.74
CA GLY A 202 9.92 12.60 -9.10
C GLY A 202 10.07 11.08 -9.22
N TYR A 203 10.12 10.62 -10.43
CA TYR A 203 10.42 9.21 -10.70
C TYR A 203 11.87 8.90 -10.28
N GLY A 204 12.06 7.86 -9.51
CA GLY A 204 13.35 7.56 -8.88
C GLY A 204 13.63 8.39 -7.66
N ALA A 205 12.67 9.04 -7.20
CA ALA A 205 12.70 9.78 -5.96
C ALA A 205 12.70 8.89 -4.76
N ARG A 206 13.17 9.32 -3.95
CA ARG A 206 14.04 8.64 -3.16
C ARG A 206 13.56 8.34 -1.81
N SER A 207 12.79 9.14 -1.21
CA SER A 207 12.77 9.01 0.23
C SER A 207 11.40 9.11 0.79
N TYR A 208 10.56 10.01 0.26
CA TYR A 208 9.35 10.39 0.97
C TYR A 208 8.07 10.22 0.18
N PHE A 209 8.06 10.62 -1.10
CA PHE A 209 6.88 10.60 -1.94
C PHE A 209 7.13 9.84 -3.25
N ALA A 210 6.10 9.15 -3.72
CA ALA A 210 6.08 8.54 -5.04
C ALA A 210 5.64 9.58 -6.07
N GLU A 211 6.54 10.01 -6.96
CA GLU A 211 6.26 10.85 -8.14
C GLU A 211 5.59 12.22 -7.88
N VAL A 212 5.40 12.61 -6.62
CA VAL A 212 4.69 13.82 -6.23
C VAL A 212 5.40 14.52 -5.08
N ASN A 213 4.79 15.55 -4.53
CA ASN A 213 5.25 16.24 -3.33
C ASN A 213 4.16 16.33 -2.25
N ALA A 214 4.49 16.86 -1.09
CA ALA A 214 3.57 16.98 0.02
C ALA A 214 2.29 17.78 -0.31
N CYS A 215 2.36 18.71 -1.26
CA CYS A 215 1.23 19.56 -1.65
C CYS A 215 0.11 18.73 -2.31
N VAL A 216 0.44 17.70 -3.09
CA VAL A 216 -0.56 16.84 -3.75
C VAL A 216 -1.33 16.03 -2.74
N HIS A 217 -0.65 15.46 -1.76
CA HIS A 217 -1.29 14.64 -0.72
C HIS A 217 -2.18 15.42 0.25
N ALA A 218 -2.07 16.73 0.32
CA ALA A 218 -2.94 17.54 1.16
C ALA A 218 -4.44 17.45 0.80
N PHE A 219 -4.76 16.97 -0.41
CA PHE A 219 -6.15 16.77 -0.84
C PHE A 219 -6.74 15.42 -0.41
N HIS A 220 -5.94 14.49 0.05
CA HIS A 220 -6.40 13.15 0.46
C HIS A 220 -7.03 13.11 1.87
N VAL A 221 -6.99 14.20 2.61
CA VAL A 221 -7.27 14.23 4.07
C VAL A 221 -8.56 14.98 4.43
N GLN A 222 -9.48 15.19 3.52
CA GLN A 222 -10.71 15.96 3.80
C GLN A 222 -11.88 15.11 4.31
N HIS A 223 -11.61 13.99 5.01
CA HIS A 223 -12.71 13.15 5.55
C HIS A 223 -12.57 12.83 7.01
#